data_7b747d7f2e99227b52718b3dd0fe073e
#
_entry.id   7b747d7f2e99227b52718b3dd0fe073e
#
_cell.length_a   1.000
_cell.length_b   1.000
_cell.length_c   1.000
_cell.angle_alpha   90.00
_cell.angle_beta   90.00
_cell.angle_gamma   90.00
#
_symmetry.space_group_name_H-M   'P 1'
#
loop_
_entity.id
_entity.type
_entity.pdbx_description
1 polymer ?
#
loop_
_entity_poly.entity_id
_entity_poly.type
_entity_poly.pdbx_seq_one_letter_code
_entity_poly.pdbx_strand_id
1 'polypeptide(L)'
;DRNINTGAKAAGKKIAVLDYDEAQKIMASQVGAQAVSSDITNFGAKFNNGQVDIIGAPAAAFKPLELHKGLGTKGAIVNYPILQVTGNLIIHPEKFPAGFGQKSREWVKAQLPRAFGILGKMKADIPQKYWMEVPAADKPGYQKLMREARINLTAKGIYDKRMMKLLWQFRCREDAKNFECALQDENYK
;
A
#
# COMPACT_ATOMS: atom_id res chain seq x y z
N ASP A 1 -4.01 17.63 -1.47
CA ASP A 1 -3.72 18.80 -0.63
C ASP A 1 -2.74 18.40 0.49
N ARG A 2 -1.71 19.22 0.71
CA ARG A 2 -0.69 19.00 1.78
C ARG A 2 -1.29 19.00 3.18
N ASN A 3 -2.49 19.49 3.34
CA ASN A 3 -3.20 19.47 4.61
C ASN A 3 -3.73 18.08 4.98
N ILE A 4 -3.84 17.16 4.00
CA ILE A 4 -4.28 15.77 4.24
C ILE A 4 -3.02 14.95 4.61
N ASN A 5 -2.48 15.17 5.79
CA ASN A 5 -1.24 14.54 6.24
C ASN A 5 -1.42 13.60 7.45
N THR A 6 -2.65 13.32 7.85
CA THR A 6 -2.99 12.31 8.87
C THR A 6 -4.24 11.54 8.44
N GLY A 7 -4.44 10.34 9.01
CA GLY A 7 -5.66 9.55 8.78
C GLY A 7 -6.93 10.33 9.14
N ALA A 8 -6.91 11.09 10.25
CA ALA A 8 -8.04 11.90 10.67
C ALA A 8 -8.41 13.00 9.65
N LYS A 9 -7.43 13.58 8.97
CA LYS A 9 -7.67 14.60 7.93
C LYS A 9 -8.14 14.01 6.59
N ALA A 10 -8.10 12.70 6.43
CA ALA A 10 -8.71 12.01 5.30
C ALA A 10 -10.23 11.87 5.46
N ALA A 11 -10.77 12.07 6.66
CA ALA A 11 -12.21 12.01 6.90
C ALA A 11 -12.97 13.00 6.00
N GLY A 12 -14.04 12.51 5.38
CA GLY A 12 -14.86 13.26 4.43
C GLY A 12 -14.21 13.52 3.06
N LYS A 13 -12.95 13.13 2.84
CA LYS A 13 -12.29 13.25 1.54
C LYS A 13 -12.67 12.10 0.62
N LYS A 14 -12.68 12.33 -0.68
CA LYS A 14 -12.92 11.32 -1.70
C LYS A 14 -11.63 10.56 -2.00
N ILE A 15 -11.65 9.25 -1.82
CA ILE A 15 -10.53 8.37 -2.15
C ILE A 15 -10.91 7.40 -3.26
N ALA A 16 -10.10 7.31 -4.30
CA ALA A 16 -10.29 6.29 -5.33
C ALA A 16 -10.00 4.90 -4.74
N VAL A 17 -10.96 4.00 -4.86
CA VAL A 17 -10.83 2.60 -4.46
C VAL A 17 -11.13 1.70 -5.65
N LEU A 18 -10.36 0.63 -5.80
CA LEU A 18 -10.59 -0.34 -6.87
C LEU A 18 -11.79 -1.21 -6.53
N ASP A 19 -12.73 -1.36 -7.46
CA ASP A 19 -14.02 -2.02 -7.22
C ASP A 19 -13.90 -3.47 -6.75
N TYR A 20 -12.84 -4.15 -7.15
CA TYR A 20 -12.54 -5.52 -6.75
C TYR A 20 -11.71 -5.63 -5.47
N ASP A 21 -11.28 -4.49 -4.87
CA ASP A 21 -10.42 -4.48 -3.68
C ASP A 21 -11.23 -4.12 -2.42
N GLU A 22 -11.77 -5.14 -1.77
CA GLU A 22 -12.52 -4.98 -0.52
C GLU A 22 -11.67 -4.40 0.61
N ALA A 23 -10.34 -4.64 0.59
CA ALA A 23 -9.44 -4.08 1.60
C ALA A 23 -9.39 -2.55 1.49
N GLN A 24 -9.29 -2.01 0.27
CA GLN A 24 -9.29 -0.56 0.06
C GLN A 24 -10.60 0.09 0.52
N LYS A 25 -11.76 -0.53 0.23
CA LYS A 25 -13.07 -0.03 0.67
C LYS A 25 -13.17 0.04 2.20
N ILE A 26 -12.74 -1.01 2.88
CA ILE A 26 -12.74 -1.07 4.34
C ILE A 26 -11.77 -0.03 4.93
N MET A 27 -10.58 0.10 4.38
CA MET A 27 -9.61 1.11 4.83
C MET A 27 -10.12 2.54 4.63
N ALA A 28 -10.75 2.84 3.50
CA ALA A 28 -11.37 4.14 3.25
C ALA A 28 -12.45 4.44 4.29
N SER A 29 -13.33 3.47 4.57
CA SER A 29 -14.36 3.59 5.59
C SER A 29 -13.76 3.80 7.00
N GLN A 30 -12.69 3.09 7.32
CA GLN A 30 -12.05 3.16 8.64
C GLN A 30 -11.47 4.55 8.96
N VAL A 31 -11.01 5.27 7.94
CA VAL A 31 -10.53 6.66 8.10
C VAL A 31 -11.65 7.69 7.89
N GLY A 32 -12.90 7.25 7.71
CA GLY A 32 -14.04 8.14 7.44
C GLY A 32 -13.99 8.83 6.08
N ALA A 33 -13.20 8.31 5.14
CA ALA A 33 -13.16 8.82 3.77
C ALA A 33 -14.33 8.27 2.93
N GLN A 34 -14.67 9.00 1.88
CA GLN A 34 -15.68 8.59 0.90
C GLN A 34 -15.01 7.75 -0.20
N ALA A 35 -15.31 6.46 -0.24
CA ALA A 35 -14.82 5.58 -1.28
C ALA A 35 -15.48 5.93 -2.62
N VAL A 36 -14.68 6.23 -3.63
CA VAL A 36 -15.13 6.46 -5.00
C VAL A 36 -14.72 5.27 -5.85
N SER A 37 -15.71 4.52 -6.33
CA SER A 37 -15.55 3.37 -7.22
C SER A 37 -14.64 3.72 -8.39
N SER A 38 -13.65 2.88 -8.64
CA SER A 38 -12.66 3.05 -9.71
C SER A 38 -12.15 1.69 -10.18
N ASP A 39 -11.50 1.69 -11.30
CA ASP A 39 -10.74 0.54 -11.82
C ASP A 39 -9.32 0.95 -12.21
N ILE A 40 -8.50 -0.03 -12.59
CA ILE A 40 -7.10 0.17 -12.92
C ILE A 40 -6.89 1.12 -14.11
N THR A 41 -7.91 1.28 -14.96
CA THR A 41 -7.83 2.11 -16.18
C THR A 41 -8.23 3.57 -15.94
N ASN A 42 -9.01 3.86 -14.90
CA ASN A 42 -9.59 5.18 -14.69
C ASN A 42 -9.20 5.88 -13.37
N PHE A 43 -8.67 5.16 -12.37
CA PHE A 43 -8.39 5.75 -11.05
C PHE A 43 -7.39 6.91 -11.12
N GLY A 44 -6.36 6.83 -11.96
CA GLY A 44 -5.39 7.90 -12.19
C GLY A 44 -6.03 9.11 -12.87
N ALA A 45 -6.89 8.88 -13.87
CA ALA A 45 -7.61 9.95 -14.56
C ALA A 45 -8.60 10.67 -13.61
N LYS A 46 -9.30 9.95 -12.74
CA LYS A 46 -10.18 10.55 -11.73
C LYS A 46 -9.42 11.49 -10.79
N PHE A 47 -8.20 11.08 -10.39
CA PHE A 47 -7.33 11.91 -9.57
C PHE A 47 -6.84 13.15 -10.35
N ASN A 48 -6.36 12.97 -11.57
CA ASN A 48 -5.85 14.06 -12.40
C ASN A 48 -6.93 15.10 -12.73
N ASN A 49 -8.19 14.69 -12.82
CA ASN A 49 -9.35 15.55 -13.10
C ASN A 49 -10.03 16.08 -11.82
N GLY A 50 -9.49 15.84 -10.63
CA GLY A 50 -10.03 16.34 -9.37
C GLY A 50 -11.36 15.69 -8.94
N GLN A 51 -11.71 14.54 -9.48
CA GLN A 51 -12.92 13.79 -9.09
C GLN A 51 -12.72 13.09 -7.74
N VAL A 52 -11.48 12.85 -7.36
CA VAL A 52 -11.07 12.33 -6.05
C VAL A 52 -9.94 13.18 -5.47
N ASP A 53 -9.88 13.26 -4.15
CA ASP A 53 -8.86 14.01 -3.41
C ASP A 53 -7.62 13.18 -3.12
N ILE A 54 -7.78 11.86 -3.01
CA ILE A 54 -6.75 10.92 -2.58
C ILE A 54 -6.71 9.72 -3.53
N ILE A 55 -5.51 9.25 -3.79
CA ILE A 55 -5.24 8.04 -4.56
C ILE A 55 -4.14 7.23 -3.87
N GLY A 56 -4.34 5.92 -3.77
CA GLY A 56 -3.30 4.97 -3.40
C GLY A 56 -2.61 4.44 -4.65
N ALA A 57 -1.31 4.72 -4.81
CA ALA A 57 -0.56 4.27 -5.98
C ALA A 57 0.90 3.98 -5.62
N PRO A 58 1.56 3.00 -6.25
CA PRO A 58 2.99 2.81 -6.11
C PRO A 58 3.76 3.98 -6.77
N ALA A 59 4.97 4.28 -6.28
CA ALA A 59 5.82 5.32 -6.88
C ALA A 59 6.07 5.09 -8.40
N ALA A 60 6.10 3.83 -8.82
CA ALA A 60 6.24 3.46 -10.23
C ALA A 60 5.09 3.95 -11.13
N ALA A 61 3.91 4.24 -10.57
CA ALA A 61 2.76 4.75 -11.30
C ALA A 61 2.83 6.27 -11.56
N PHE A 62 3.73 6.99 -10.89
CA PHE A 62 3.79 8.45 -10.96
C PHE A 62 3.91 8.98 -12.38
N LYS A 63 4.89 8.50 -13.15
CA LYS A 63 5.11 8.92 -14.54
C LYS A 63 4.06 8.35 -15.50
N PRO A 64 3.81 7.02 -15.55
CA PRO A 64 2.86 6.44 -16.48
C PRO A 64 1.44 7.00 -16.37
N LEU A 65 0.99 7.32 -15.17
CA LEU A 65 -0.33 7.88 -14.93
C LEU A 65 -0.33 9.41 -14.84
N GLU A 66 0.80 10.06 -15.12
CA GLU A 66 0.95 11.52 -15.11
C GLU A 66 0.39 12.18 -13.82
N LEU A 67 0.59 11.52 -12.65
CA LEU A 67 -0.03 11.93 -11.37
C LEU A 67 0.36 13.36 -10.93
N HIS A 68 1.41 13.93 -11.52
CA HIS A 68 1.78 15.33 -11.31
C HIS A 68 0.66 16.30 -11.73
N LYS A 69 -0.22 15.92 -12.69
CA LYS A 69 -1.37 16.75 -13.11
C LYS A 69 -2.37 16.90 -11.97
N GLY A 70 -2.76 15.79 -11.32
CA GLY A 70 -3.67 15.82 -10.17
C GLY A 70 -3.06 16.47 -8.92
N LEU A 71 -1.74 16.32 -8.71
CA LEU A 71 -1.05 16.99 -7.62
C LEU A 71 -1.00 18.52 -7.80
N GLY A 72 -0.84 18.99 -9.02
CA GLY A 72 -0.73 20.42 -9.31
C GLY A 72 0.32 21.10 -8.45
N THR A 73 -0.01 22.28 -7.90
CA THR A 73 0.87 23.08 -7.03
C THR A 73 0.63 22.84 -5.54
N LYS A 74 -0.53 22.31 -5.16
CA LYS A 74 -0.97 22.15 -3.76
C LYS A 74 -0.95 20.68 -3.28
N GLY A 75 -0.82 19.75 -4.19
CA GLY A 75 -0.79 18.31 -3.88
C GLY A 75 0.51 17.87 -3.25
N ALA A 76 0.47 16.72 -2.59
CA ALA A 76 1.63 16.08 -2.00
C ALA A 76 1.56 14.56 -2.08
N ILE A 77 2.73 13.94 -2.03
CA ILE A 77 2.91 12.51 -1.86
C ILE A 77 3.42 12.29 -0.44
N VAL A 78 2.67 11.56 0.36
CA VAL A 78 3.07 11.22 1.72
C VAL A 78 4.26 10.26 1.68
N ASN A 79 5.41 10.67 2.21
CA ASN A 79 6.60 9.82 2.29
C ASN A 79 6.52 8.86 3.48
N TYR A 80 5.49 8.03 3.46
CA TYR A 80 5.27 6.98 4.45
C TYR A 80 4.59 5.79 3.76
N PRO A 81 5.19 4.59 3.80
CA PRO A 81 4.59 3.42 3.16
C PRO A 81 3.32 3.01 3.90
N ILE A 82 2.18 3.11 3.22
CA ILE A 82 0.87 2.75 3.77
C ILE A 82 0.58 1.27 3.57
N LEU A 83 0.98 0.74 2.42
CA LEU A 83 0.81 -0.66 2.09
C LEU A 83 1.96 -1.16 1.22
N GLN A 84 2.11 -2.46 1.16
CA GLN A 84 3.05 -3.12 0.26
C GLN A 84 2.26 -3.88 -0.79
N VAL A 85 2.60 -3.66 -2.05
CA VAL A 85 2.04 -4.40 -3.19
C VAL A 85 3.07 -5.39 -3.69
N THR A 86 2.67 -6.63 -3.90
CA THR A 86 3.50 -7.68 -4.51
C THR A 86 2.89 -8.12 -5.83
N GLY A 87 3.75 -8.27 -6.84
CA GLY A 87 3.37 -8.91 -8.10
C GLY A 87 3.56 -10.43 -7.97
N ASN A 88 2.55 -11.20 -8.35
CA ASN A 88 2.60 -12.65 -8.31
C ASN A 88 2.35 -13.24 -9.69
N LEU A 89 3.16 -14.21 -10.08
CA LEU A 89 2.90 -15.04 -11.26
C LEU A 89 2.14 -16.29 -10.81
N ILE A 90 0.90 -16.40 -11.26
CA ILE A 90 0.04 -17.54 -10.96
C ILE A 90 0.02 -18.47 -12.18
N ILE A 91 0.26 -19.75 -11.98
CA ILE A 91 0.29 -20.76 -13.03
C ILE A 91 -0.71 -21.90 -12.75
N HIS A 92 -1.10 -22.61 -13.76
CA HIS A 92 -1.73 -23.92 -13.69
C HIS A 92 -0.63 -24.99 -13.65
N PRO A 93 -0.30 -25.58 -12.48
CA PRO A 93 0.90 -26.44 -12.34
C PRO A 93 0.93 -27.62 -13.32
N GLU A 94 -0.25 -28.16 -13.65
CA GLU A 94 -0.42 -29.29 -14.58
C GLU A 94 -0.04 -28.97 -16.03
N LYS A 95 0.08 -27.68 -16.38
CA LYS A 95 0.48 -27.21 -17.72
C LYS A 95 1.98 -26.95 -17.85
N PHE A 96 2.74 -27.18 -16.79
CA PHE A 96 4.17 -26.91 -16.75
C PHE A 96 4.96 -28.16 -16.32
N PRO A 97 6.23 -28.27 -16.72
CA PRO A 97 7.09 -29.36 -16.27
C PRO A 97 7.21 -29.41 -14.74
N ALA A 98 7.42 -30.62 -14.21
CA ALA A 98 7.65 -30.79 -12.77
C ALA A 98 8.79 -29.88 -12.25
N GLY A 99 8.57 -29.26 -11.12
CA GLY A 99 9.55 -28.35 -10.52
C GLY A 99 9.60 -26.92 -11.10
N PHE A 100 8.83 -26.61 -12.16
CA PHE A 100 8.81 -25.28 -12.78
C PHE A 100 8.53 -24.16 -11.76
N GLY A 101 7.54 -24.33 -10.90
CA GLY A 101 7.20 -23.32 -9.90
C GLY A 101 8.33 -23.02 -8.92
N GLN A 102 9.10 -24.04 -8.49
CA GLN A 102 10.25 -23.84 -7.61
C GLN A 102 11.41 -23.15 -8.33
N LYS A 103 11.74 -23.59 -9.55
CA LYS A 103 12.77 -22.93 -10.38
C LYS A 103 12.42 -21.47 -10.66
N SER A 104 11.14 -21.19 -10.93
CA SER A 104 10.66 -19.81 -11.14
C SER A 104 10.83 -18.95 -9.90
N ARG A 105 10.51 -19.46 -8.70
CA ARG A 105 10.73 -18.74 -7.43
C ARG A 105 12.20 -18.41 -7.21
N GLU A 106 13.10 -19.36 -7.45
CA GLU A 106 14.53 -19.15 -7.32
C GLU A 106 15.05 -18.10 -8.29
N TRP A 107 14.60 -18.17 -9.54
CA TRP A 107 14.95 -17.17 -10.55
C TRP A 107 14.44 -15.77 -10.17
N VAL A 108 13.16 -15.63 -9.79
CA VAL A 108 12.59 -14.35 -9.34
C VAL A 108 13.35 -13.80 -8.13
N LYS A 109 13.66 -14.66 -7.14
CA LYS A 109 14.45 -14.26 -5.98
C LYS A 109 15.80 -13.66 -6.37
N ALA A 110 16.47 -14.25 -7.36
CA ALA A 110 17.74 -13.74 -7.88
C ALA A 110 17.60 -12.38 -8.59
N GLN A 111 16.41 -12.04 -9.12
CA GLN A 111 16.15 -10.75 -9.77
C GLN A 111 15.76 -9.63 -8.81
N LEU A 112 15.45 -9.93 -7.53
CA LEU A 112 14.96 -8.92 -6.57
C LEU A 112 15.91 -7.72 -6.41
N PRO A 113 17.24 -7.87 -6.31
CA PRO A 113 18.15 -6.71 -6.20
C PRO A 113 18.03 -5.76 -7.39
N ARG A 114 17.91 -6.31 -8.61
CA ARG A 114 17.71 -5.52 -9.84
C ARG A 114 16.35 -4.82 -9.82
N ALA A 115 15.29 -5.52 -9.42
CA ALA A 115 13.95 -4.96 -9.34
C ALA A 115 13.89 -3.80 -8.33
N PHE A 116 14.47 -3.95 -7.14
CA PHE A 116 14.57 -2.87 -6.17
C PHE A 116 15.40 -1.68 -6.66
N GLY A 117 16.47 -1.93 -7.41
CA GLY A 117 17.25 -0.86 -8.05
C GLY A 117 16.42 -0.05 -9.04
N ILE A 118 15.57 -0.71 -9.84
CA ILE A 118 14.66 -0.04 -10.79
C ILE A 118 13.61 0.77 -10.02
N LEU A 119 12.96 0.20 -9.02
CA LEU A 119 11.96 0.89 -8.20
C LEU A 119 12.58 2.10 -7.46
N GLY A 120 13.80 1.96 -6.96
CA GLY A 120 14.54 3.06 -6.34
C GLY A 120 14.77 4.23 -7.30
N LYS A 121 15.15 3.95 -8.55
CA LYS A 121 15.29 4.98 -9.59
C LYS A 121 13.95 5.65 -9.91
N MET A 122 12.87 4.88 -10.08
CA MET A 122 11.53 5.43 -10.32
C MET A 122 11.07 6.34 -9.18
N LYS A 123 11.36 5.98 -7.92
CA LYS A 123 11.08 6.83 -6.76
C LYS A 123 11.93 8.10 -6.77
N ALA A 124 13.21 8.01 -7.08
CA ALA A 124 14.14 9.14 -7.14
C ALA A 124 13.79 10.14 -8.26
N ASP A 125 13.17 9.67 -9.33
CA ASP A 125 12.71 10.52 -10.44
C ASP A 125 11.49 11.39 -10.08
N ILE A 126 10.83 11.14 -8.94
CA ILE A 126 9.72 11.98 -8.48
C ILE A 126 10.29 13.28 -7.90
N PRO A 127 9.92 14.46 -8.44
CA PRO A 127 10.46 15.73 -7.95
C PRO A 127 10.25 15.94 -6.45
N GLN A 128 11.29 16.39 -5.75
CA GLN A 128 11.30 16.59 -4.30
C GLN A 128 10.15 17.48 -3.80
N LYS A 129 9.73 18.44 -4.61
CA LYS A 129 8.63 19.37 -4.28
C LYS A 129 7.30 18.68 -3.99
N TYR A 130 7.08 17.46 -4.49
CA TYR A 130 5.85 16.70 -4.23
C TYR A 130 5.90 15.92 -2.92
N TRP A 131 7.08 15.60 -2.41
CA TRP A 131 7.19 14.81 -1.19
C TRP A 131 6.80 15.60 0.06
N MET A 132 6.12 14.94 0.95
CA MET A 132 5.70 15.45 2.26
C MET A 132 6.04 14.42 3.32
N GLU A 133 6.86 14.82 4.27
CA GLU A 133 7.21 13.98 5.40
C GLU A 133 6.05 13.92 6.41
N VAL A 134 5.83 12.74 6.99
CA VAL A 134 4.96 12.58 8.14
C VAL A 134 5.72 13.04 9.38
N PRO A 135 5.20 14.03 10.14
CA PRO A 135 5.82 14.44 11.40
C PRO A 135 6.04 13.24 12.33
N ALA A 136 7.14 13.24 13.07
CA ALA A 136 7.47 12.14 13.98
C ALA A 136 6.35 11.85 14.99
N ALA A 137 5.68 12.90 15.48
CA ALA A 137 4.56 12.78 16.39
C ALA A 137 3.32 12.07 15.80
N ASP A 138 3.15 12.10 14.47
CA ASP A 138 1.99 11.53 13.80
C ASP A 138 2.23 10.05 13.36
N LYS A 139 3.49 9.62 13.30
CA LYS A 139 3.85 8.25 12.89
C LYS A 139 3.19 7.14 13.72
N PRO A 140 3.11 7.24 15.06
CA PRO A 140 2.40 6.24 15.87
C PRO A 140 0.92 6.12 15.50
N GLY A 141 0.26 7.23 15.14
CA GLY A 141 -1.13 7.23 14.66
C GLY A 141 -1.31 6.43 13.37
N TYR A 142 -0.38 6.58 12.42
CA TYR A 142 -0.37 5.77 11.19
C TYR A 142 -0.14 4.28 11.48
N GLN A 143 0.82 3.96 12.35
CA GLN A 143 1.10 2.57 12.73
C GLN A 143 -0.12 1.90 13.35
N LYS A 144 -0.77 2.59 14.31
CA LYS A 144 -2.00 2.12 14.94
C LYS A 144 -3.11 1.87 13.93
N LEU A 145 -3.36 2.83 13.05
CA LEU A 145 -4.38 2.73 12.00
C LEU A 145 -4.15 1.51 11.09
N MET A 146 -2.90 1.31 10.63
CA MET A 146 -2.58 0.16 9.77
C MET A 146 -2.69 -1.17 10.50
N ARG A 147 -2.32 -1.21 11.78
CA ARG A 147 -2.49 -2.41 12.61
C ARG A 147 -3.97 -2.75 12.77
N GLU A 148 -4.80 -1.79 13.12
CA GLU A 148 -6.25 -1.97 13.24
C GLU A 148 -6.87 -2.43 11.92
N ALA A 149 -6.43 -1.88 10.80
CA ALA A 149 -6.85 -2.33 9.47
C ALA A 149 -6.49 -3.79 9.22
N ARG A 150 -5.24 -4.21 9.49
CA ARG A 150 -4.83 -5.62 9.34
C ARG A 150 -5.66 -6.57 10.19
N ILE A 151 -5.89 -6.22 11.46
CA ILE A 151 -6.71 -7.03 12.38
C ILE A 151 -8.13 -7.16 11.85
N ASN A 152 -8.76 -6.04 11.46
CA ASN A 152 -10.13 -6.02 10.94
C ASN A 152 -10.25 -6.84 9.65
N LEU A 153 -9.34 -6.66 8.69
CA LEU A 153 -9.33 -7.39 7.42
C LEU A 153 -9.11 -8.89 7.63
N THR A 154 -8.28 -9.26 8.60
CA THR A 154 -8.06 -10.67 8.98
C THR A 154 -9.30 -11.27 9.66
N ALA A 155 -9.94 -10.52 10.54
CA ALA A 155 -11.17 -10.97 11.21
C ALA A 155 -12.32 -11.20 10.21
N LYS A 156 -12.36 -10.39 9.13
CA LYS A 156 -13.32 -10.53 8.02
C LYS A 156 -12.94 -11.62 7.00
N GLY A 157 -11.82 -12.31 7.18
CA GLY A 157 -11.36 -13.36 6.27
C GLY A 157 -10.80 -12.85 4.93
N ILE A 158 -10.58 -11.54 4.78
CA ILE A 158 -9.98 -10.94 3.58
C ILE A 158 -8.46 -11.20 3.56
N TYR A 159 -7.82 -11.12 4.73
CA TYR A 159 -6.43 -11.49 4.88
C TYR A 159 -6.29 -12.88 5.52
N ASP A 160 -5.37 -13.68 5.00
CA ASP A 160 -5.08 -15.02 5.55
C ASP A 160 -4.37 -14.91 6.90
N LYS A 161 -4.92 -15.57 7.93
CA LYS A 161 -4.40 -15.53 9.32
C LYS A 161 -2.96 -16.01 9.43
N ARG A 162 -2.58 -17.06 8.70
CA ARG A 162 -1.24 -17.64 8.77
C ARG A 162 -0.23 -16.70 8.15
N MET A 163 -0.61 -16.06 7.02
CA MET A 163 0.24 -15.05 6.38
C MET A 163 0.41 -13.84 7.29
N MET A 164 -0.66 -13.33 7.90
CA MET A 164 -0.58 -12.17 8.82
C MET A 164 0.28 -12.48 10.04
N LYS A 165 0.16 -13.67 10.64
CA LYS A 165 1.05 -14.11 11.72
C LYS A 165 2.51 -14.15 11.27
N LEU A 166 2.78 -14.71 10.09
CA LEU A 166 4.15 -14.78 9.55
C LEU A 166 4.74 -13.38 9.34
N LEU A 167 3.97 -12.46 8.77
CA LEU A 167 4.39 -11.07 8.57
C LEU A 167 4.63 -10.35 9.90
N TRP A 168 3.81 -10.58 10.92
CA TRP A 168 4.03 -10.07 12.28
C TRP A 168 5.34 -10.61 12.86
N GLN A 169 5.60 -11.92 12.77
CA GLN A 169 6.84 -12.52 13.21
C GLN A 169 8.08 -11.93 12.52
N PHE A 170 7.99 -11.68 11.21
CA PHE A 170 9.07 -11.03 10.46
C PHE A 170 9.31 -9.60 10.94
N ARG A 171 8.26 -8.78 11.08
CA ARG A 171 8.40 -7.41 11.59
C ARG A 171 9.07 -7.39 12.96
N CYS A 172 8.65 -8.26 13.87
CA CYS A 172 9.20 -8.32 15.22
C CYS A 172 10.62 -8.89 15.29
N ARG A 173 11.01 -9.69 14.32
CA ARG A 173 12.40 -10.13 14.19
C ARG A 173 13.31 -9.02 13.71
N GLU A 174 12.85 -8.18 12.80
CA GLU A 174 13.62 -7.05 12.25
C GLU A 174 13.67 -5.86 13.23
N ASP A 175 12.59 -5.61 13.97
CA ASP A 175 12.49 -4.54 14.96
C ASP A 175 11.75 -5.02 16.22
N ALA A 176 12.48 -5.69 17.11
CA ALA A 176 11.93 -6.22 18.36
C ALA A 176 11.45 -5.13 19.35
N LYS A 177 11.84 -3.86 19.12
CA LYS A 177 11.42 -2.73 19.97
C LYS A 177 10.11 -2.11 19.49
N ASN A 178 9.59 -2.52 18.34
CA ASN A 178 8.32 -2.04 17.85
C ASN A 178 7.20 -2.41 18.85
N PHE A 179 6.38 -1.43 19.21
CA PHE A 179 5.30 -1.63 20.19
C PHE A 179 4.32 -2.74 19.79
N GLU A 180 4.12 -2.96 18.50
CA GLU A 180 3.23 -4.03 17.98
C GLU A 180 3.69 -5.42 18.42
N CYS A 181 4.98 -5.60 18.72
CA CYS A 181 5.53 -6.90 19.10
C CYS A 181 5.16 -7.33 20.52
N ALA A 182 4.85 -6.37 21.39
CA ALA A 182 4.31 -6.65 22.72
C ALA A 182 2.81 -7.02 22.70
N LEU A 183 2.12 -6.74 21.58
CA LEU A 183 0.70 -6.99 21.42
C LEU A 183 0.48 -8.33 20.71
N GLN A 184 -0.45 -9.15 21.21
CA GLN A 184 -0.66 -10.51 20.71
C GLN A 184 -1.80 -10.64 19.69
N ASP A 185 -2.44 -9.53 19.29
CA ASP A 185 -3.64 -9.56 18.44
C ASP A 185 -3.37 -10.07 17.02
N GLU A 186 -2.13 -9.93 16.52
CA GLU A 186 -1.71 -10.48 15.22
C GLU A 186 -1.01 -11.85 15.34
N ASN A 187 -0.88 -12.40 16.57
CA ASN A 187 -0.36 -13.75 16.80
C ASN A 187 -1.50 -14.80 16.70
N TYR A 188 -2.09 -14.86 15.54
CA TYR A 188 -3.21 -15.78 15.26
C TYR A 188 -2.81 -17.23 15.53
N LYS A 189 -3.68 -17.95 16.24
CA LYS A 189 -3.56 -19.41 16.51
C LYS A 189 -3.95 -20.23 15.29
#